data_4d0cb5ad04b8258619cd179c4d824e2f
#
_entry.id   4d0cb5ad04b8258619cd179c4d824e2f
#
_cell.length_a   1.000
_cell.length_b   1.000
_cell.length_c   1.000
_cell.angle_alpha   90.00
_cell.angle_beta   90.00
_cell.angle_gamma   90.00
#
_symmetry.space_group_name_H-M   'P 1'
#
loop_
_entity.id
_entity.type
_entity.pdbx_description
1 polymer ?
#
loop_
_entity_poly.entity_id
_entity_poly.type
_entity_poly.pdbx_seq_one_letter_code
_entity_poly.pdbx_strand_id
1 'polypeptide(L)'
;ENIQNASPAPGISEAILNADGVILCPSNPFISIGPILAVPGIRKLLIQTGAPIFAITPIVNQRALKGPTAKMLEELGYPVSPIAIATLYRNFLDVFVRYSVSVVIEFNQEFAIR
;
A
#
# COMPACT_ATOMS: atom_id res chain seq x y z
N GLU A 1 -2.52 13.59 -16.29
CA GLU A 1 -1.68 14.80 -16.26
C GLU A 1 -0.35 14.54 -15.57
N ASN A 2 0.62 15.38 -15.77
CA ASN A 2 2.05 15.09 -15.65
C ASN A 2 2.53 14.94 -14.19
N ILE A 3 2.26 13.82 -13.56
CA ILE A 3 2.67 13.52 -12.19
C ILE A 3 4.20 13.55 -12.01
N GLN A 4 4.96 13.38 -13.09
CA GLN A 4 6.42 13.42 -13.04
C GLN A 4 6.97 14.81 -12.64
N ASN A 5 6.17 15.86 -12.78
CA ASN A 5 6.51 17.21 -12.35
C ASN A 5 6.00 17.55 -10.94
N ALA A 6 5.32 16.60 -10.28
CA ALA A 6 4.88 16.79 -8.91
C ALA A 6 6.05 16.58 -7.93
N SER A 7 5.90 17.12 -6.75
CA SER A 7 6.79 16.88 -5.61
C SER A 7 5.96 16.69 -4.35
N PRO A 8 6.47 16.00 -3.33
CA PRO A 8 5.80 15.95 -2.04
C PRO A 8 5.53 17.36 -1.50
N ALA A 9 4.35 17.55 -0.94
CA ALA A 9 4.03 18.83 -0.28
C ALA A 9 5.01 19.09 0.88
N PRO A 10 5.23 20.38 1.26
CA PRO A 10 6.08 20.72 2.40
C PRO A 10 5.70 19.93 3.67
N GLY A 11 6.69 19.36 4.35
CA GLY A 11 6.51 18.57 5.56
C GLY A 11 6.24 17.07 5.35
N ILE A 12 5.91 16.61 4.13
CA ILE A 12 5.63 15.19 3.88
C ILE A 12 6.88 14.34 4.03
N SER A 13 8.02 14.79 3.52
CA SER A 13 9.29 14.04 3.62
C SER A 13 9.70 13.85 5.09
N GLU A 14 9.65 14.89 5.88
CA GLU A 14 9.96 14.85 7.30
C GLU A 14 8.97 13.96 8.07
N ALA A 15 7.68 14.07 7.75
CA ALA A 15 6.64 13.26 8.39
C ALA A 15 6.88 11.76 8.15
N ILE A 16 7.21 11.35 6.92
CA ILE A 16 7.48 9.95 6.60
C ILE A 16 8.77 9.47 7.27
N LEU A 17 9.85 10.24 7.19
CA LEU A 17 11.16 9.83 7.73
C LEU A 17 11.17 9.78 9.26
N ASN A 18 10.40 10.61 9.94
CA ASN A 18 10.33 10.68 11.41
C ASN A 18 9.11 9.96 12.00
N ALA A 19 8.32 9.25 11.19
CA ALA A 19 7.17 8.52 11.68
C ALA A 19 7.57 7.36 12.60
N ASP A 20 6.73 7.04 13.58
CA ASP A 20 6.83 5.82 14.39
C ASP A 20 6.20 4.60 13.68
N GLY A 21 5.34 4.85 12.72
CA GLY A 21 4.72 3.87 11.85
C GLY A 21 4.04 4.54 10.67
N VAL A 22 3.94 3.83 9.56
CA VAL A 22 3.24 4.29 8.35
C VAL A 22 2.12 3.31 8.03
N ILE A 23 0.93 3.80 7.76
CA ILE A 23 -0.24 2.97 7.46
C ILE A 23 -0.80 3.34 6.09
N LEU A 24 -0.82 2.36 5.19
CA LEU A 24 -1.59 2.44 3.95
C LEU A 24 -3.02 1.97 4.24
N CYS A 25 -3.95 2.91 4.26
CA CYS A 25 -5.36 2.63 4.53
C CYS A 25 -5.98 1.72 3.46
N PRO A 26 -7.07 0.99 3.77
CA PRO A 26 -7.74 0.10 2.82
C PRO A 26 -8.43 0.90 1.72
N SER A 27 -7.71 1.17 0.66
CA SER A 27 -8.17 1.94 -0.48
C SER A 27 -7.72 1.30 -1.80
N ASN A 28 -8.27 1.76 -2.90
CA ASN A 28 -7.95 1.23 -4.22
C ASN A 28 -6.46 1.46 -4.56
N PRO A 29 -5.69 0.38 -4.82
CA PRO A 29 -4.26 0.49 -5.07
C PRO A 29 -3.92 1.21 -6.37
N PHE A 30 -4.83 1.26 -7.34
CA PHE A 30 -4.57 1.83 -8.67
C PHE A 30 -4.96 3.30 -8.79
N ILE A 31 -6.14 3.67 -8.28
CA ILE A 31 -6.68 5.01 -8.44
C ILE A 31 -6.60 5.88 -7.18
N SER A 32 -6.26 5.31 -6.03
CA SER A 32 -6.12 6.04 -4.77
C SER A 32 -4.67 6.01 -4.25
N ILE A 33 -4.16 4.85 -3.87
CA ILE A 33 -2.80 4.72 -3.34
C ILE A 33 -1.75 4.90 -4.45
N GLY A 34 -1.98 4.32 -5.63
CA GLY A 34 -1.05 4.40 -6.77
C GLY A 34 -0.64 5.82 -7.14
N PRO A 35 -1.56 6.76 -7.31
CA PRO A 35 -1.21 8.16 -7.59
C PRO A 35 -0.35 8.81 -6.51
N ILE A 36 -0.56 8.50 -5.24
CA ILE A 36 0.28 9.00 -4.14
C ILE A 36 1.70 8.44 -4.27
N LEU A 37 1.82 7.14 -4.50
CA LEU A 37 3.10 6.46 -4.66
C LEU A 37 3.83 6.86 -5.96
N ALA A 38 3.11 7.37 -6.94
CA ALA A 38 3.66 7.84 -8.20
C ALA A 38 4.28 9.25 -8.11
N VAL A 39 4.00 10.00 -7.06
CA VAL A 39 4.68 11.28 -6.80
C VAL A 39 6.17 11.01 -6.62
N PRO A 40 7.06 11.69 -7.41
CA PRO A 40 8.49 11.46 -7.32
C PRO A 40 9.02 11.63 -5.90
N GLY A 41 9.79 10.65 -5.44
CA GLY A 41 10.40 10.64 -4.09
C GLY A 41 9.59 9.88 -3.03
N ILE A 42 8.28 9.72 -3.14
CA ILE A 42 7.47 9.06 -2.10
C ILE A 42 7.90 7.61 -1.86
N ARG A 43 8.06 6.80 -2.90
CA ARG A 43 8.52 5.40 -2.74
C ARG A 43 9.90 5.32 -2.10
N LYS A 44 10.81 6.22 -2.47
CA LYS A 44 12.15 6.31 -1.89
C LYS A 44 12.09 6.63 -0.39
N LEU A 45 11.24 7.56 0.01
CA LEU A 45 11.03 7.90 1.42
C LEU A 45 10.48 6.71 2.21
N LEU A 46 9.53 5.96 1.66
CA LEU A 46 8.98 4.75 2.29
C LEU A 46 10.03 3.65 2.44
N ILE A 47 10.96 3.51 1.49
CA ILE A 47 12.08 2.57 1.60
C ILE A 47 13.10 3.05 2.64
N GLN A 48 13.33 4.34 2.75
CA GLN A 48 14.35 4.93 3.63
C GLN A 48 13.89 5.08 5.08
N THR A 49 12.59 5.23 5.33
CA THR A 49 12.10 5.38 6.70
C THR A 49 12.46 4.17 7.56
N GLY A 50 12.87 4.40 8.80
CA GLY A 50 13.04 3.34 9.79
C GLY A 50 11.73 2.85 10.39
N ALA A 51 10.62 3.54 10.13
CA ALA A 51 9.31 3.18 10.63
C ALA A 51 8.76 1.90 9.98
N PRO A 52 8.08 1.03 10.72
CA PRO A 52 7.36 -0.11 10.13
C PRO A 52 6.22 0.39 9.25
N ILE A 53 6.03 -0.24 8.10
CA ILE A 53 5.00 0.10 7.13
C ILE A 53 3.95 -1.00 7.10
N PHE A 54 2.72 -0.62 7.39
CA PHE A 54 1.54 -1.47 7.41
C PHE A 54 0.68 -1.15 6.18
N ALA A 55 0.06 -2.16 5.60
CA ALA A 55 -1.01 -1.96 4.65
C ALA A 55 -2.21 -2.81 5.03
N ILE A 56 -3.41 -2.25 4.87
CA ILE A 56 -4.68 -2.92 5.19
C ILE A 56 -5.37 -3.25 3.87
N THR A 57 -5.80 -4.50 3.72
CA THR A 57 -6.48 -4.93 2.49
C THR A 57 -7.83 -4.23 2.28
N PRO A 58 -8.11 -3.76 1.05
CA PRO A 58 -9.47 -3.36 0.67
C PRO A 58 -10.33 -4.54 0.22
N ILE A 59 -9.79 -5.78 0.22
CA ILE A 59 -10.49 -6.98 -0.23
C ILE A 59 -10.87 -7.85 0.96
N VAL A 60 -12.16 -8.19 1.05
CA VAL A 60 -12.72 -9.10 2.06
C VAL A 60 -13.58 -10.14 1.35
N ASN A 61 -13.31 -11.43 1.60
CA ASN A 61 -14.06 -12.53 0.98
C ASN A 61 -14.16 -12.40 -0.56
N GLN A 62 -13.05 -12.10 -1.23
CA GLN A 62 -12.97 -11.89 -2.68
C GLN A 62 -13.83 -10.73 -3.20
N ARG A 63 -14.19 -9.80 -2.34
CA ARG A 63 -14.95 -8.60 -2.69
C ARG A 63 -14.22 -7.36 -2.20
N ALA A 64 -14.34 -6.27 -2.96
CA ALA A 64 -13.89 -4.98 -2.48
C ALA A 64 -14.82 -4.49 -1.36
N LEU A 65 -14.23 -3.89 -0.31
CA LEU A 65 -15.01 -3.21 0.74
C LEU A 65 -15.84 -2.07 0.15
N LYS A 66 -15.28 -1.37 -0.84
CA LYS A 66 -15.91 -0.24 -1.51
C LYS A 66 -15.26 0.00 -2.87
N GLY A 67 -16.07 0.43 -3.84
CA GLY A 67 -15.58 0.85 -5.16
C GLY A 67 -15.14 -0.29 -6.07
N PRO A 68 -14.44 0.01 -7.17
CA PRO A 68 -14.18 -0.92 -8.27
C PRO A 68 -12.91 -1.77 -8.11
N THR A 69 -12.32 -1.87 -6.91
CA THR A 69 -11.01 -2.52 -6.73
C THR A 69 -10.97 -3.96 -7.23
N ALA A 70 -12.00 -4.76 -6.92
CA ALA A 70 -12.06 -6.15 -7.36
C ALA A 70 -12.11 -6.24 -8.90
N LYS A 71 -12.99 -5.45 -9.51
CA LYS A 71 -13.10 -5.38 -10.98
C LYS A 71 -11.79 -4.95 -11.64
N MET A 72 -11.12 -3.94 -11.09
CA MET A 72 -9.85 -3.47 -11.63
C MET A 72 -8.73 -4.51 -11.51
N LEU A 73 -8.69 -5.28 -10.42
CA LEU A 73 -7.76 -6.40 -10.29
C LEU A 73 -7.97 -7.42 -11.42
N GLU A 74 -9.21 -7.83 -11.65
CA GLU A 74 -9.57 -8.77 -12.74
C GLU A 74 -9.19 -8.23 -14.11
N GLU A 75 -9.57 -6.99 -14.43
CA GLU A 75 -9.27 -6.34 -15.71
C GLU A 75 -7.77 -6.18 -15.97
N LEU A 76 -6.97 -6.03 -14.92
CA LEU A 76 -5.50 -5.92 -15.00
C LEU A 76 -4.80 -7.28 -14.89
N GLY A 77 -5.55 -8.39 -14.81
CA GLY A 77 -5.00 -9.73 -14.77
C GLY A 77 -4.47 -10.18 -13.40
N TYR A 78 -4.87 -9.49 -12.33
CA TYR A 78 -4.54 -9.89 -10.96
C TYR A 78 -5.66 -10.75 -10.35
N PRO A 79 -5.33 -11.73 -9.51
CA PRO A 79 -6.35 -12.42 -8.73
C PRO A 79 -7.01 -11.45 -7.74
N VAL A 80 -8.32 -11.62 -7.52
CA VAL A 80 -9.05 -10.83 -6.51
C VAL A 80 -8.75 -11.41 -5.12
N SER A 81 -7.62 -11.02 -4.56
CA SER A 81 -7.15 -11.54 -3.28
C SER A 81 -6.38 -10.49 -2.49
N PRO A 82 -6.34 -10.62 -1.15
CA PRO A 82 -5.48 -9.77 -0.33
C PRO A 82 -3.99 -9.85 -0.72
N ILE A 83 -3.51 -11.04 -1.09
CA ILE A 83 -2.11 -11.26 -1.48
C ILE A 83 -1.74 -10.46 -2.73
N ALA A 84 -2.64 -10.35 -3.72
CA ALA A 84 -2.40 -9.53 -4.91
C ALA A 84 -2.18 -8.05 -4.52
N ILE A 85 -2.94 -7.54 -3.55
CA ILE A 85 -2.75 -6.17 -3.03
C ILE A 85 -1.38 -6.05 -2.34
N ALA A 86 -1.03 -6.98 -1.45
CA ALA A 86 0.25 -6.96 -0.75
C ALA A 86 1.44 -6.95 -1.73
N THR A 87 1.35 -7.72 -2.80
CA THR A 87 2.38 -7.81 -3.84
C THR A 87 2.65 -6.46 -4.50
N LEU A 88 1.63 -5.60 -4.65
CA LEU A 88 1.81 -4.26 -5.22
C LEU A 88 2.67 -3.33 -4.33
N TYR A 89 2.76 -3.63 -3.04
CA TYR A 89 3.50 -2.84 -2.05
C TYR A 89 4.78 -3.52 -1.53
N ARG A 90 5.14 -4.67 -2.07
CA ARG A 90 6.21 -5.55 -1.56
C ARG A 90 7.56 -4.88 -1.33
N ASN A 91 7.90 -3.83 -2.10
CA ASN A 91 9.21 -3.19 -2.02
C ASN A 91 9.44 -2.38 -0.74
N PHE A 92 8.37 -2.01 -0.03
CA PHE A 92 8.46 -1.21 1.20
C PHE A 92 7.56 -1.70 2.33
N LEU A 93 6.70 -2.69 2.08
CA LEU A 93 5.74 -3.19 3.05
C LEU A 93 6.42 -4.10 4.08
N ASP A 94 6.13 -3.88 5.36
CA ASP A 94 6.59 -4.74 6.47
C ASP A 94 5.48 -5.66 6.98
N VAL A 95 4.26 -5.14 7.10
CA VAL A 95 3.13 -5.86 7.67
C VAL A 95 1.89 -5.68 6.81
N PHE A 96 1.25 -6.79 6.48
CA PHE A 96 -0.02 -6.77 5.76
C PHE A 96 -1.16 -7.25 6.64
N VAL A 97 -2.17 -6.40 6.79
CA VAL A 97 -3.36 -6.68 7.61
C VAL A 97 -4.50 -7.10 6.70
N ARG A 98 -4.99 -8.30 6.88
CA ARG A 98 -6.17 -8.82 6.20
C ARG A 98 -7.32 -9.07 7.16
N TYR A 99 -8.53 -8.94 6.66
CA TYR A 99 -9.71 -9.36 7.40
C TYR A 99 -9.87 -10.87 7.33
N SER A 100 -9.96 -11.50 8.47
CA SER A 100 -10.49 -12.86 8.63
C SER A 100 -11.58 -12.81 9.70
N VAL A 101 -12.21 -13.94 10.00
CA VAL A 101 -13.17 -14.05 11.12
C VAL A 101 -12.51 -13.65 12.46
N SER A 102 -11.19 -13.68 12.50
CA SER A 102 -10.34 -13.01 13.50
C SER A 102 -9.35 -12.12 12.74
N VAL A 103 -9.06 -10.93 13.26
CA VAL A 103 -8.03 -10.07 12.69
C VAL A 103 -6.70 -10.83 12.74
N VAL A 104 -6.19 -11.23 11.58
CA VAL A 104 -4.88 -11.86 11.48
C VAL A 104 -3.89 -10.84 10.99
N ILE A 105 -2.93 -10.52 11.83
CA ILE A 105 -1.74 -9.76 11.45
C ILE A 105 -0.74 -10.79 10.95
N GLU A 106 -0.52 -10.86 9.66
CA GLU A 106 0.52 -11.71 9.09
C GLU A 106 1.78 -10.89 8.90
N PHE A 107 2.82 -11.24 9.66
CA PHE A 107 4.18 -10.81 9.36
C PHE A 107 4.67 -11.66 8.19
N ASN A 108 4.83 -11.07 7.04
CA ASN A 108 5.39 -11.79 5.91
C ASN A 108 6.89 -11.50 5.82
N GLN A 109 7.71 -12.48 6.21
CA GLN A 109 9.16 -12.37 6.13
C GLN A 109 9.67 -12.17 4.69
N GLU A 110 8.88 -12.55 3.67
CA GLU A 110 9.23 -12.30 2.27
C GLU A 110 9.21 -10.80 1.91
N PHE A 111 8.50 -9.98 2.69
CA PHE A 111 8.44 -8.53 2.48
C PHE A 111 9.42 -7.77 3.39
N ALA A 112 10.05 -8.43 4.35
CA ALA A 112 10.95 -7.82 5.33
C ALA A 112 12.37 -7.55 4.81
N ILE A 113 12.62 -7.64 3.51
CA ILE A 113 13.93 -7.33 2.92
C ILE A 113 13.95 -5.83 2.61
N ARG A 114 14.47 -5.09 3.53
CA ARG A 114 14.90 -3.72 3.31
C ARG A 114 16.39 -3.67 3.01
#